data_f80b16a8cba6d06da0d715d4e6a59e62
#
_entry.id   f80b16a8cba6d06da0d715d4e6a59e62
#
_cell.length_a   1.000
_cell.length_b   1.000
_cell.length_c   1.000
_cell.angle_alpha   90.00
_cell.angle_beta   90.00
_cell.angle_gamma   90.00
#
_symmetry.space_group_name_H-M   'P 1'
#
loop_
_entity.id
_entity.type
_entity.pdbx_description
1 polymer ?
#
loop_
_entity_poly.entity_id
_entity_poly.type
_entity_poly.pdbx_seq_one_letter_code
_entity_poly.pdbx_strand_id
1 'polypeptide(L)'
;MIRYVIVLLLVLATCFSLQSLALRAWGGSTVKSESNYFSSIARIQTESRKKADIMLLGSSLTGRLADRGGRHDHVANLGCDGGSAVVTLRAIDSGLLPAAPLLVIETNTLGYGVEDRGSDIARAIGSSWFKLGNRVPNISSTARPSAFFYSWLMARKKTENAPLRETLPVTTHPVRLAPSQEHTLTAGEKKLTEELTSTLSRLSQKGSRILLVQFPAGNLNDAVLKNMPTALAAHSGFPYWDLNIGLAPDAVQYTDGRHLDAASARKLMNTLLGENSVP
;
A
#
# COMPACT_ATOMS: atom_id res chain seq x y z
N MET A 1 -45.74 -14.29 13.86
CA MET A 1 -44.41 -13.67 14.01
C MET A 1 -43.26 -14.67 13.87
N ILE A 2 -43.19 -15.73 14.65
CA ILE A 2 -42.04 -16.70 14.63
C ILE A 2 -41.81 -17.28 13.21
N ARG A 3 -42.83 -17.63 12.46
CA ARG A 3 -42.68 -18.17 11.08
C ARG A 3 -41.98 -17.19 10.14
N TYR A 4 -42.31 -15.91 10.21
CA TYR A 4 -41.64 -14.88 9.37
C TYR A 4 -40.17 -14.67 9.75
N VAL A 5 -39.85 -14.73 11.04
CA VAL A 5 -38.46 -14.65 11.51
C VAL A 5 -37.67 -15.86 11.02
N ILE A 6 -38.23 -17.07 11.09
CA ILE A 6 -37.57 -18.29 10.59
C ILE A 6 -37.32 -18.18 9.08
N VAL A 7 -38.31 -17.76 8.29
CA VAL A 7 -38.17 -17.58 6.84
C VAL A 7 -37.08 -16.55 6.53
N LEU A 8 -37.07 -15.40 7.23
CA LEU A 8 -36.04 -14.37 7.05
C LEU A 8 -34.66 -14.93 7.34
N LEU A 9 -34.47 -15.65 8.44
CA LEU A 9 -33.18 -16.26 8.78
C LEU A 9 -32.73 -17.30 7.76
N LEU A 10 -33.64 -18.10 7.23
CA LEU A 10 -33.35 -19.07 6.17
C LEU A 10 -32.91 -18.38 4.88
N VAL A 11 -33.60 -17.31 4.47
CA VAL A 11 -33.23 -16.52 3.28
C VAL A 11 -31.84 -15.90 3.48
N LEU A 12 -31.59 -15.28 4.61
CA LEU A 12 -30.28 -14.69 4.92
C LEU A 12 -29.16 -15.74 4.92
N ALA A 13 -29.40 -16.91 5.53
CA ALA A 13 -28.43 -18.01 5.54
C ALA A 13 -28.15 -18.54 4.12
N THR A 14 -29.18 -18.66 3.29
CA THR A 14 -29.05 -19.09 1.88
C THR A 14 -28.27 -18.07 1.07
N CYS A 15 -28.60 -16.79 1.17
CA CYS A 15 -27.88 -15.70 0.48
C CYS A 15 -26.41 -15.67 0.91
N PHE A 16 -26.14 -15.80 2.23
CA PHE A 16 -24.77 -15.82 2.75
C PHE A 16 -23.99 -17.05 2.27
N SER A 17 -24.63 -18.21 2.20
CA SER A 17 -24.00 -19.44 1.68
C SER A 17 -23.69 -19.33 0.19
N LEU A 18 -24.62 -18.83 -0.61
CA LEU A 18 -24.43 -18.60 -2.05
C LEU A 18 -23.30 -17.58 -2.29
N GLN A 19 -23.30 -16.49 -1.54
CA GLN A 19 -22.22 -15.51 -1.60
C GLN A 19 -20.86 -16.14 -1.24
N SER A 20 -20.80 -16.97 -0.18
CA SER A 20 -19.59 -17.67 0.23
C SER A 20 -19.07 -18.61 -0.86
N LEU A 21 -19.96 -19.35 -1.51
CA LEU A 21 -19.63 -20.23 -2.63
C LEU A 21 -19.12 -19.42 -3.84
N ALA A 22 -19.81 -18.34 -4.20
CA ALA A 22 -19.40 -17.46 -5.28
C ALA A 22 -18.01 -16.83 -5.03
N LEU A 23 -17.75 -16.36 -3.80
CA LEU A 23 -16.46 -15.80 -3.43
C LEU A 23 -15.34 -16.84 -3.47
N ARG A 24 -15.63 -18.10 -3.10
CA ARG A 24 -14.64 -19.19 -3.20
C ARG A 24 -14.36 -19.59 -4.65
N ALA A 25 -15.38 -19.62 -5.50
CA ALA A 25 -15.26 -20.06 -6.88
C ALA A 25 -14.65 -18.99 -7.81
N TRP A 26 -15.01 -17.73 -7.63
CA TRP A 26 -14.72 -16.66 -8.60
C TRP A 26 -14.19 -15.37 -7.96
N GLY A 27 -14.19 -15.26 -6.66
CA GLY A 27 -13.94 -13.99 -5.97
C GLY A 27 -12.60 -13.89 -5.26
N GLY A 28 -12.39 -12.74 -4.72
CA GLY A 28 -11.40 -12.51 -3.65
C GLY A 28 -9.98 -12.24 -4.08
N SER A 29 -9.69 -12.20 -5.38
CA SER A 29 -8.31 -11.99 -5.84
C SER A 29 -7.98 -10.56 -6.19
N THR A 30 -8.94 -9.69 -6.44
CA THR A 30 -8.64 -8.30 -6.78
C THR A 30 -8.87 -7.36 -5.61
N VAL A 31 -7.86 -6.55 -5.40
CA VAL A 31 -7.86 -5.47 -4.42
C VAL A 31 -8.38 -4.16 -5.01
N LYS A 32 -8.93 -4.18 -6.24
CA LYS A 32 -9.59 -3.05 -6.89
C LYS A 32 -11.09 -3.08 -6.71
N SER A 33 -11.66 -1.90 -6.57
CA SER A 33 -13.08 -1.68 -6.44
C SER A 33 -13.50 -0.44 -7.24
N GLU A 34 -14.76 -0.04 -7.13
CA GLU A 34 -15.37 1.04 -7.89
C GLU A 34 -14.85 2.45 -7.56
N SER A 35 -14.14 2.60 -6.45
CA SER A 35 -13.51 3.88 -6.07
C SER A 35 -12.15 3.68 -5.41
N ASN A 36 -11.36 4.75 -5.31
CA ASN A 36 -10.09 4.74 -4.61
C ASN A 36 -10.24 4.37 -3.14
N TYR A 37 -11.25 4.91 -2.47
CA TYR A 37 -11.58 4.60 -1.07
C TYR A 37 -11.82 3.09 -0.89
N PHE A 38 -12.75 2.53 -1.63
CA PHE A 38 -13.08 1.11 -1.51
C PHE A 38 -11.97 0.18 -1.98
N SER A 39 -11.19 0.59 -2.98
CA SER A 39 -9.98 -0.14 -3.41
C SER A 39 -8.95 -0.21 -2.29
N SER A 40 -8.71 0.90 -1.60
CA SER A 40 -7.77 0.96 -0.47
C SER A 40 -8.25 0.09 0.69
N ILE A 41 -9.50 0.23 1.11
CA ILE A 41 -10.05 -0.56 2.22
C ILE A 41 -10.03 -2.05 1.89
N ALA A 42 -10.45 -2.45 0.68
CA ALA A 42 -10.43 -3.85 0.26
C ALA A 42 -9.01 -4.42 0.25
N ARG A 43 -8.05 -3.66 -0.27
CA ARG A 43 -6.63 -4.02 -0.31
C ARG A 43 -6.07 -4.16 1.10
N ILE A 44 -6.15 -3.11 1.91
CA ILE A 44 -5.62 -3.10 3.27
C ILE A 44 -6.23 -4.25 4.09
N GLN A 45 -7.55 -4.46 4.00
CA GLN A 45 -8.24 -5.52 4.72
C GLN A 45 -7.82 -6.93 4.25
N THR A 46 -7.58 -7.13 2.96
CA THR A 46 -7.14 -8.41 2.42
C THR A 46 -5.68 -8.68 2.74
N GLU A 47 -4.83 -7.69 2.50
CA GLU A 47 -3.39 -7.83 2.63
C GLU A 47 -2.93 -7.89 4.09
N SER A 48 -3.58 -7.17 5.00
CA SER A 48 -3.27 -7.23 6.43
C SER A 48 -3.58 -8.57 7.11
N ARG A 49 -4.32 -9.46 6.43
CA ARG A 49 -4.57 -10.84 6.91
C ARG A 49 -3.45 -11.82 6.54
N LYS A 50 -2.57 -11.44 5.62
CA LYS A 50 -1.44 -12.27 5.22
C LYS A 50 -0.38 -12.28 6.31
N LYS A 51 0.25 -13.43 6.51
CA LYS A 51 1.51 -13.51 7.25
C LYS A 51 2.64 -13.14 6.29
N ALA A 52 2.89 -11.84 6.15
CA ALA A 52 3.87 -11.32 5.20
C ALA A 52 5.22 -11.06 5.87
N ASP A 53 6.31 -11.30 5.15
CA ASP A 53 7.67 -10.95 5.56
C ASP A 53 7.98 -9.50 5.21
N ILE A 54 7.36 -9.00 4.13
CA ILE A 54 7.54 -7.64 3.60
C ILE A 54 6.18 -6.96 3.50
N MET A 55 6.12 -5.72 3.94
CA MET A 55 4.92 -4.91 3.84
C MET A 55 5.22 -3.59 3.13
N LEU A 56 4.53 -3.36 2.02
CA LEU A 56 4.64 -2.13 1.24
C LEU A 56 3.61 -1.12 1.73
N LEU A 57 4.06 0.04 2.16
CA LEU A 57 3.22 1.13 2.67
C LEU A 57 3.36 2.35 1.78
N GLY A 58 2.25 2.95 1.37
CA GLY A 58 2.33 4.10 0.46
C GLY A 58 0.98 4.60 -0.02
N SER A 59 1.03 5.31 -1.12
CA SER A 59 -0.11 5.88 -1.83
C SER A 59 -0.68 4.93 -2.89
N SER A 60 -1.35 5.53 -3.90
CA SER A 60 -1.75 4.81 -5.12
C SER A 60 -0.56 4.31 -5.95
N LEU A 61 0.63 4.90 -5.81
CA LEU A 61 1.84 4.39 -6.45
C LEU A 61 2.12 2.98 -5.94
N THR A 62 2.19 2.81 -4.64
CA THR A 62 2.31 1.50 -3.97
C THR A 62 1.10 0.61 -4.25
N GLY A 63 -0.10 1.15 -4.12
CA GLY A 63 -1.35 0.40 -4.29
C GLY A 63 -1.46 -0.29 -5.64
N ARG A 64 -1.04 0.37 -6.70
CA ARG A 64 -1.09 -0.19 -8.07
C ARG A 64 -0.01 -1.23 -8.36
N LEU A 65 1.04 -1.34 -7.54
CA LEU A 65 2.03 -2.42 -7.69
C LEU A 65 1.41 -3.80 -7.48
N ALA A 66 0.46 -3.95 -6.58
CA ALA A 66 -0.25 -5.21 -6.36
C ALA A 66 -1.02 -5.69 -7.59
N ASP A 67 -1.50 -4.76 -8.41
CA ASP A 67 -2.30 -5.07 -9.60
C ASP A 67 -1.45 -5.31 -10.85
N ARG A 68 -0.30 -4.64 -10.93
CA ARG A 68 0.54 -4.55 -12.15
C ARG A 68 1.87 -5.27 -11.98
N GLY A 69 2.51 -5.14 -10.81
CA GLY A 69 3.79 -5.76 -10.49
C GLY A 69 3.70 -7.26 -10.15
N GLY A 70 2.49 -7.79 -10.08
CA GLY A 70 2.25 -9.17 -9.68
C GLY A 70 2.06 -9.36 -8.18
N ARG A 71 1.60 -10.55 -7.81
CA ARG A 71 1.37 -10.91 -6.41
C ARG A 71 2.48 -11.80 -5.91
N HIS A 72 2.90 -11.54 -4.69
CA HIS A 72 3.89 -12.34 -3.98
C HIS A 72 3.29 -12.74 -2.64
N ASP A 73 3.25 -14.03 -2.33
CA ASP A 73 2.57 -14.54 -1.13
C ASP A 73 3.17 -14.02 0.17
N HIS A 74 4.49 -13.76 0.16
CA HIS A 74 5.24 -13.21 1.30
C HIS A 74 5.21 -11.67 1.40
N VAL A 75 4.53 -10.99 0.46
CA VAL A 75 4.42 -9.53 0.43
C VAL A 75 2.99 -9.08 0.66
N ALA A 76 2.78 -8.17 1.60
CA ALA A 76 1.52 -7.47 1.80
C ALA A 76 1.61 -6.05 1.25
N ASN A 77 0.65 -5.63 0.43
CA ASN A 77 0.59 -4.28 -0.11
C ASN A 77 -0.53 -3.48 0.56
N LEU A 78 -0.15 -2.51 1.38
CA LEU A 78 -1.07 -1.64 2.10
C LEU A 78 -1.14 -0.22 1.48
N GLY A 79 -0.94 -0.09 0.18
CA GLY A 79 -1.06 1.19 -0.51
C GLY A 79 -2.44 1.82 -0.34
N CYS A 80 -2.47 3.13 -0.11
CA CYS A 80 -3.64 3.92 0.22
C CYS A 80 -3.93 4.91 -0.93
N ASP A 81 -4.84 4.55 -1.84
CA ASP A 81 -5.15 5.38 -3.02
C ASP A 81 -5.74 6.73 -2.60
N GLY A 82 -5.09 7.83 -3.00
CA GLY A 82 -5.48 9.18 -2.59
C GLY A 82 -4.94 9.63 -1.23
N GLY A 83 -4.27 8.74 -0.50
CA GLY A 83 -3.58 9.03 0.75
C GLY A 83 -2.06 8.86 0.62
N SER A 84 -1.43 8.45 1.72
CA SER A 84 0.02 8.21 1.83
C SER A 84 0.33 7.07 2.78
N ALA A 85 1.60 6.70 2.91
CA ALA A 85 2.08 5.74 3.90
C ALA A 85 1.72 6.12 5.35
N VAL A 86 1.50 7.40 5.63
CA VAL A 86 1.17 7.91 6.97
C VAL A 86 -0.05 7.22 7.56
N VAL A 87 -1.08 6.96 6.74
CA VAL A 87 -2.33 6.30 7.16
C VAL A 87 -2.05 4.91 7.74
N THR A 88 -1.32 4.10 6.99
CA THR A 88 -1.03 2.71 7.37
C THR A 88 0.04 2.62 8.45
N LEU A 89 1.04 3.52 8.47
CA LEU A 89 2.03 3.62 9.55
C LEU A 89 1.38 3.91 10.89
N ARG A 90 0.47 4.89 10.97
CA ARG A 90 -0.30 5.20 12.17
C ARG A 90 -1.16 4.02 12.63
N ALA A 91 -1.77 3.31 11.67
CA ALA A 91 -2.59 2.14 11.98
C ALA A 91 -1.78 0.96 12.51
N ILE A 92 -0.57 0.73 11.98
CA ILE A 92 0.35 -0.31 12.49
C ILE A 92 0.88 0.06 13.88
N ASP A 93 1.33 1.30 14.07
CA ASP A 93 1.88 1.76 15.35
C ASP A 93 0.84 1.69 16.47
N SER A 94 -0.43 2.02 16.17
CA SER A 94 -1.54 1.89 17.11
C SER A 94 -2.07 0.45 17.30
N GLY A 95 -1.51 -0.54 16.60
CA GLY A 95 -1.92 -1.94 16.71
C GLY A 95 -3.25 -2.27 16.01
N LEU A 96 -3.78 -1.37 15.16
CA LEU A 96 -4.97 -1.64 14.34
C LEU A 96 -4.67 -2.56 13.16
N LEU A 97 -3.44 -2.52 12.66
CA LEU A 97 -2.91 -3.39 11.62
C LEU A 97 -1.66 -4.12 12.13
N PRO A 98 -1.39 -5.35 11.63
CA PRO A 98 -0.16 -6.05 11.97
C PRO A 98 1.06 -5.35 11.35
N ALA A 99 2.22 -5.54 11.95
CA ALA A 99 3.51 -5.19 11.35
C ALA A 99 4.11 -6.41 10.64
N ALA A 100 5.02 -6.17 9.68
CA ALA A 100 5.87 -7.20 9.07
C ALA A 100 7.33 -7.02 9.50
N PRO A 101 8.17 -8.07 9.35
CA PRO A 101 9.62 -7.98 9.61
C PRO A 101 10.33 -6.88 8.80
N LEU A 102 9.86 -6.60 7.58
CA LEU A 102 10.35 -5.48 6.78
C LEU A 102 9.19 -4.57 6.36
N LEU A 103 9.31 -3.28 6.65
CA LEU A 103 8.42 -2.23 6.17
C LEU A 103 9.13 -1.42 5.09
N VAL A 104 8.63 -1.50 3.86
CA VAL A 104 9.07 -0.68 2.72
C VAL A 104 8.09 0.47 2.58
N ILE A 105 8.56 1.68 2.79
CA ILE A 105 7.73 2.86 2.93
C ILE A 105 7.97 3.79 1.74
N GLU A 106 6.96 3.94 0.89
CA GLU A 106 6.96 4.93 -0.19
C GLU A 106 6.98 6.34 0.40
N THR A 107 7.94 7.13 -0.01
CA THR A 107 8.13 8.48 0.51
C THR A 107 7.59 9.57 -0.40
N ASN A 108 7.21 9.26 -1.65
CA ASN A 108 6.76 10.22 -2.66
C ASN A 108 5.60 11.12 -2.19
N THR A 109 4.73 10.60 -1.34
CA THR A 109 3.48 11.26 -0.95
C THR A 109 3.35 11.53 0.54
N LEU A 110 4.45 11.49 1.30
CA LEU A 110 4.43 11.75 2.76
C LEU A 110 3.81 13.11 3.10
N GLY A 111 4.10 14.14 2.29
CA GLY A 111 3.51 15.48 2.46
C GLY A 111 1.96 15.52 2.45
N TYR A 112 1.31 14.54 1.83
CA TYR A 112 -0.15 14.41 1.90
C TYR A 112 -0.66 14.17 3.32
N GLY A 113 0.19 13.66 4.21
CA GLY A 113 -0.14 13.51 5.63
C GLY A 113 -0.29 14.85 6.36
N VAL A 114 0.32 15.93 5.87
CA VAL A 114 0.12 17.30 6.40
C VAL A 114 -1.30 17.80 6.12
N GLU A 115 -1.85 17.42 4.96
CA GLU A 115 -3.22 17.74 4.54
C GLU A 115 -4.25 16.71 5.05
N ASP A 116 -3.84 15.76 5.89
CA ASP A 116 -4.65 14.67 6.43
C ASP A 116 -5.38 13.84 5.34
N ARG A 117 -4.79 13.75 4.15
CA ARG A 117 -5.34 12.93 3.05
C ARG A 117 -5.36 11.46 3.44
N GLY A 118 -6.51 10.82 3.23
CA GLY A 118 -6.74 9.43 3.62
C GLY A 118 -7.28 9.26 5.04
N SER A 119 -7.68 10.34 5.71
CA SER A 119 -8.30 10.31 7.04
C SER A 119 -9.60 9.50 7.08
N ASP A 120 -10.35 9.47 5.97
CA ASP A 120 -11.51 8.60 5.79
C ASP A 120 -11.13 7.11 5.83
N ILE A 121 -10.02 6.74 5.19
CA ILE A 121 -9.47 5.38 5.21
C ILE A 121 -8.94 5.04 6.61
N ALA A 122 -8.24 5.96 7.27
CA ALA A 122 -7.77 5.78 8.64
C ALA A 122 -8.94 5.51 9.60
N ARG A 123 -10.03 6.28 9.48
CA ARG A 123 -11.26 6.10 10.25
C ARG A 123 -11.92 4.75 9.96
N ALA A 124 -11.94 4.33 8.70
CA ALA A 124 -12.50 3.04 8.32
C ALA A 124 -11.69 1.88 8.92
N ILE A 125 -10.36 1.92 8.90
CA ILE A 125 -9.49 0.92 9.54
C ILE A 125 -9.77 0.79 11.04
N GLY A 126 -10.02 1.91 11.73
CA GLY A 126 -10.37 1.93 13.15
C GLY A 126 -11.78 1.39 13.47
N SER A 127 -12.64 1.22 12.47
CA SER A 127 -14.04 0.85 12.67
C SER A 127 -14.23 -0.61 13.09
N SER A 128 -15.33 -0.86 13.84
CA SER A 128 -15.74 -2.24 14.20
C SER A 128 -16.06 -3.06 12.96
N TRP A 129 -16.56 -2.43 11.89
CA TRP A 129 -16.87 -3.11 10.64
C TRP A 129 -15.62 -3.63 9.95
N PHE A 130 -14.54 -2.86 9.91
CA PHE A 130 -13.26 -3.32 9.36
C PHE A 130 -12.73 -4.52 10.13
N LYS A 131 -12.76 -4.46 11.48
CA LYS A 131 -12.34 -5.56 12.35
C LYS A 131 -13.18 -6.81 12.14
N LEU A 132 -14.49 -6.64 11.98
CA LEU A 132 -15.40 -7.75 11.71
C LEU A 132 -15.13 -8.39 10.36
N GLY A 133 -14.94 -7.58 9.29
CA GLY A 133 -14.59 -8.06 7.95
C GLY A 133 -13.24 -8.77 7.89
N ASN A 134 -12.30 -8.43 8.78
CA ASN A 134 -11.04 -9.17 8.91
C ASN A 134 -11.26 -10.59 9.46
N ARG A 135 -12.26 -10.78 10.36
CA ARG A 135 -12.59 -12.08 10.94
C ARG A 135 -13.51 -12.91 10.07
N VAL A 136 -14.42 -12.25 9.37
CA VAL A 136 -15.44 -12.89 8.53
C VAL A 136 -15.30 -12.39 7.09
N PRO A 137 -14.54 -13.08 6.23
CA PRO A 137 -14.26 -12.64 4.87
C PRO A 137 -15.50 -12.32 4.03
N ASN A 138 -16.61 -13.01 4.26
CA ASN A 138 -17.87 -12.86 3.51
C ASN A 138 -18.57 -11.51 3.73
N ILE A 139 -18.20 -10.77 4.77
CA ILE A 139 -18.70 -9.40 5.04
C ILE A 139 -17.60 -8.36 4.94
N SER A 140 -16.43 -8.75 4.39
CA SER A 140 -15.33 -7.83 4.13
C SER A 140 -15.65 -6.88 2.97
N SER A 141 -14.83 -5.85 2.82
CA SER A 141 -14.97 -4.88 1.72
C SER A 141 -14.86 -5.52 0.33
N THR A 142 -14.14 -6.65 0.20
CA THR A 142 -14.03 -7.42 -1.04
C THR A 142 -15.27 -8.25 -1.35
N ALA A 143 -16.10 -8.55 -0.34
CA ALA A 143 -17.30 -9.36 -0.50
C ALA A 143 -18.53 -8.56 -0.98
N ARG A 144 -18.40 -7.24 -1.15
CA ARG A 144 -19.48 -6.40 -1.67
C ARG A 144 -19.80 -6.77 -3.11
N PRO A 145 -21.09 -6.80 -3.51
CA PRO A 145 -21.47 -7.12 -4.89
C PRO A 145 -20.77 -6.26 -5.94
N SER A 146 -20.62 -4.95 -5.69
CA SER A 146 -19.91 -4.03 -6.56
C SER A 146 -18.42 -4.37 -6.71
N ALA A 147 -17.74 -4.73 -5.63
CA ALA A 147 -16.34 -5.15 -5.64
C ALA A 147 -16.19 -6.47 -6.43
N PHE A 148 -17.10 -7.42 -6.26
CA PHE A 148 -17.14 -8.67 -7.00
C PHE A 148 -17.26 -8.42 -8.50
N PHE A 149 -18.26 -7.63 -8.92
CA PHE A 149 -18.46 -7.28 -10.32
C PHE A 149 -17.25 -6.58 -10.94
N TYR A 150 -16.69 -5.62 -10.23
CA TYR A 150 -15.51 -4.90 -10.69
C TYR A 150 -14.31 -5.83 -10.85
N SER A 151 -14.11 -6.74 -9.89
CA SER A 151 -13.07 -7.76 -9.94
C SER A 151 -13.21 -8.67 -11.15
N TRP A 152 -14.43 -9.12 -11.42
CA TRP A 152 -14.74 -9.98 -12.54
C TRP A 152 -14.50 -9.28 -13.90
N LEU A 153 -14.86 -7.99 -14.02
CA LEU A 153 -14.56 -7.18 -15.20
C LEU A 153 -13.05 -7.01 -15.41
N MET A 154 -12.31 -6.73 -14.32
CA MET A 154 -10.87 -6.53 -14.40
C MET A 154 -10.10 -7.81 -14.74
N ALA A 155 -10.55 -8.97 -14.26
CA ALA A 155 -9.95 -10.27 -14.58
C ALA A 155 -10.05 -10.62 -16.08
N ARG A 156 -10.96 -10.01 -16.82
CA ARG A 156 -11.11 -10.19 -18.27
C ARG A 156 -10.18 -9.32 -19.10
N LYS A 157 -9.58 -8.27 -18.51
CA LYS A 157 -8.56 -7.50 -19.20
C LYS A 157 -7.29 -8.33 -19.32
N LYS A 158 -6.82 -8.52 -20.57
CA LYS A 158 -5.52 -9.15 -20.82
C LYS A 158 -4.43 -8.38 -20.09
N THR A 159 -3.70 -9.04 -19.23
CA THR A 159 -2.50 -8.49 -18.60
C THR A 159 -1.39 -8.58 -19.65
N GLU A 160 -0.73 -7.47 -19.94
CA GLU A 160 0.48 -7.50 -20.76
C GLU A 160 1.51 -8.42 -20.11
N ASN A 161 2.05 -9.34 -20.90
CA ASN A 161 3.12 -10.23 -20.45
C ASN A 161 4.43 -9.45 -20.38
N ALA A 162 4.75 -8.91 -19.22
CA ALA A 162 6.06 -8.35 -18.99
C ALA A 162 7.07 -9.47 -18.63
N PRO A 163 8.35 -9.32 -18.98
CA PRO A 163 9.38 -10.31 -18.67
C PRO A 163 9.46 -10.57 -17.15
N LEU A 164 9.49 -11.86 -16.77
CA LEU A 164 9.33 -12.30 -15.38
C LEU A 164 10.50 -11.94 -14.45
N ARG A 165 11.65 -11.56 -14.97
CA ARG A 165 12.90 -11.41 -14.18
C ARG A 165 13.63 -10.08 -14.35
N GLU A 166 13.09 -9.13 -15.12
CA GLU A 166 13.74 -7.84 -15.28
C GLU A 166 13.59 -7.00 -14.01
N THR A 167 14.67 -6.30 -13.63
CA THR A 167 14.72 -5.30 -12.58
C THR A 167 14.84 -3.91 -13.20
N LEU A 168 14.62 -2.87 -12.42
CA LEU A 168 14.98 -1.52 -12.85
C LEU A 168 16.50 -1.42 -12.99
N PRO A 169 17.01 -0.73 -14.02
CA PRO A 169 18.44 -0.50 -14.21
C PRO A 169 18.94 0.59 -13.24
N VAL A 170 18.77 0.38 -11.94
CA VAL A 170 19.22 1.32 -10.91
C VAL A 170 20.66 1.03 -10.53
N THR A 171 21.46 2.07 -10.39
CA THR A 171 22.87 2.00 -9.98
C THR A 171 23.06 2.34 -8.50
N THR A 172 21.98 2.73 -7.82
CA THR A 172 21.99 3.16 -6.43
C THR A 172 21.54 2.03 -5.49
N HIS A 173 22.00 2.12 -4.26
CA HIS A 173 21.63 1.24 -3.16
C HIS A 173 21.04 2.08 -2.01
N PRO A 174 20.31 1.47 -1.07
CA PRO A 174 19.86 2.15 0.14
C PRO A 174 21.05 2.76 0.90
N VAL A 175 20.93 4.04 1.25
CA VAL A 175 21.96 4.77 2.01
C VAL A 175 21.37 5.39 3.27
N ARG A 176 22.20 5.59 4.30
CA ARG A 176 21.83 6.39 5.47
C ARG A 176 22.26 7.82 5.23
N LEU A 177 21.32 8.75 5.30
CA LEU A 177 21.60 10.17 5.12
C LEU A 177 22.13 10.77 6.43
N ALA A 178 23.12 11.66 6.29
CA ALA A 178 23.64 12.40 7.44
C ALA A 178 22.64 13.48 7.90
N PRO A 179 22.54 13.77 9.19
CA PRO A 179 21.65 14.81 9.73
C PRO A 179 21.95 16.25 9.28
N SER A 180 23.03 16.47 8.54
CA SER A 180 23.63 17.79 8.28
C SER A 180 22.99 18.61 7.15
N GLN A 181 21.95 18.12 6.47
CA GLN A 181 21.26 18.90 5.44
C GLN A 181 20.14 19.74 6.06
N GLU A 182 20.27 21.07 6.01
CA GLU A 182 19.15 21.98 6.29
C GLU A 182 18.08 21.79 5.22
N HIS A 183 17.01 21.09 5.60
CA HIS A 183 15.82 20.98 4.78
C HIS A 183 14.87 22.12 5.14
N THR A 184 14.51 22.92 4.13
CA THR A 184 13.47 23.94 4.30
C THR A 184 12.11 23.26 4.36
N LEU A 185 11.64 22.96 5.56
CA LEU A 185 10.34 22.38 5.83
C LEU A 185 9.39 23.43 6.41
N THR A 186 8.11 23.37 6.02
CA THR A 186 7.03 24.10 6.69
C THR A 186 6.83 23.59 8.12
N ALA A 187 6.14 24.34 8.95
CA ALA A 187 5.82 23.92 10.32
C ALA A 187 5.02 22.60 10.36
N GLY A 188 4.10 22.40 9.41
CA GLY A 188 3.34 21.15 9.29
C GLY A 188 4.22 19.96 8.93
N GLU A 189 5.13 20.15 7.97
CA GLU A 189 6.08 19.10 7.55
C GLU A 189 7.07 18.74 8.67
N LYS A 190 7.57 19.72 9.41
CA LYS A 190 8.43 19.48 10.59
C LYS A 190 7.72 18.61 11.61
N LYS A 191 6.50 19.01 12.00
CA LYS A 191 5.68 18.26 12.96
C LYS A 191 5.42 16.83 12.48
N LEU A 192 5.08 16.65 11.22
CA LEU A 192 4.85 15.32 10.66
C LEU A 192 6.14 14.50 10.59
N THR A 193 7.27 15.10 10.24
CA THR A 193 8.59 14.44 10.21
C THR A 193 8.98 13.94 11.61
N GLU A 194 8.78 14.74 12.65
CA GLU A 194 9.02 14.37 14.05
C GLU A 194 8.12 13.22 14.50
N GLU A 195 6.82 13.30 14.16
CA GLU A 195 5.86 12.22 14.43
C GLU A 195 6.27 10.92 13.76
N LEU A 196 6.59 10.97 12.45
CA LEU A 196 7.00 9.79 11.69
C LEU A 196 8.32 9.22 12.20
N THR A 197 9.32 10.06 12.52
CA THR A 197 10.57 9.61 13.11
C THR A 197 10.32 8.80 14.40
N SER A 198 9.47 9.32 15.28
CA SER A 198 9.09 8.63 16.51
C SER A 198 8.35 7.32 16.23
N THR A 199 7.42 7.32 15.26
CA THR A 199 6.66 6.13 14.84
C THR A 199 7.58 5.06 14.29
N LEU A 200 8.47 5.40 13.37
CA LEU A 200 9.43 4.48 12.77
C LEU A 200 10.36 3.87 13.81
N SER A 201 10.83 4.69 14.76
CA SER A 201 11.67 4.23 15.88
C SER A 201 10.93 3.20 16.74
N ARG A 202 9.66 3.44 17.09
CA ARG A 202 8.85 2.47 17.85
C ARG A 202 8.63 1.16 17.07
N LEU A 203 8.36 1.25 15.78
CA LEU A 203 8.18 0.05 14.94
C LEU A 203 9.48 -0.74 14.81
N SER A 204 10.61 -0.05 14.68
CA SER A 204 11.93 -0.70 14.67
C SER A 204 12.25 -1.38 16.00
N GLN A 205 11.95 -0.75 17.14
CA GLN A 205 12.11 -1.34 18.48
C GLN A 205 11.21 -2.58 18.69
N LYS A 206 10.06 -2.64 17.98
CA LYS A 206 9.16 -3.80 17.95
C LYS A 206 9.65 -4.93 17.01
N GLY A 207 10.79 -4.76 16.35
CA GLY A 207 11.44 -5.77 15.52
C GLY A 207 11.25 -5.62 14.01
N SER A 208 10.61 -4.54 13.53
CA SER A 208 10.52 -4.27 12.10
C SER A 208 11.76 -3.56 11.58
N ARG A 209 12.35 -4.05 10.50
CA ARG A 209 13.32 -3.30 9.71
C ARG A 209 12.58 -2.27 8.87
N ILE A 210 13.17 -1.09 8.68
CA ILE A 210 12.57 0.02 7.95
C ILE A 210 13.41 0.34 6.72
N LEU A 211 12.77 0.46 5.56
CA LEU A 211 13.36 0.95 4.32
C LEU A 211 12.46 2.07 3.76
N LEU A 212 13.01 3.27 3.68
CA LEU A 212 12.36 4.41 3.04
C LEU A 212 12.71 4.39 1.55
N VAL A 213 11.70 4.46 0.67
CA VAL A 213 11.94 4.36 -0.77
C VAL A 213 11.19 5.46 -1.52
N GLN A 214 11.90 6.17 -2.37
CA GLN A 214 11.29 7.06 -3.35
C GLN A 214 11.13 6.33 -4.67
N PHE A 215 9.88 6.07 -5.06
CA PHE A 215 9.57 5.37 -6.30
C PHE A 215 9.73 6.27 -7.51
N PRO A 216 10.07 5.71 -8.67
CA PRO A 216 9.91 6.41 -9.94
C PRO A 216 8.45 6.82 -10.13
N ALA A 217 8.21 8.10 -10.27
CA ALA A 217 6.88 8.65 -10.47
C ALA A 217 6.96 9.77 -11.50
N GLY A 218 6.10 9.72 -12.53
CA GLY A 218 5.96 10.82 -13.49
C GLY A 218 5.45 12.07 -12.78
N ASN A 219 5.47 13.21 -13.40
CA ASN A 219 4.89 14.52 -13.02
C ASN A 219 4.56 14.80 -11.52
N LEU A 220 5.31 14.25 -10.58
CA LEU A 220 5.29 14.63 -9.17
C LEU A 220 6.35 15.74 -8.94
N ASN A 221 6.26 16.80 -9.75
CA ASN A 221 7.28 17.86 -9.78
C ASN A 221 7.15 18.90 -8.66
N ASP A 222 6.36 18.65 -7.62
CA ASP A 222 6.29 19.58 -6.49
C ASP A 222 7.58 19.52 -5.68
N ALA A 223 8.33 20.62 -5.68
CA ALA A 223 9.54 20.80 -4.87
C ALA A 223 9.30 20.49 -3.38
N VAL A 224 8.08 20.72 -2.90
CA VAL A 224 7.60 20.42 -1.56
C VAL A 224 7.70 18.91 -1.24
N LEU A 225 7.50 18.05 -2.24
CA LEU A 225 7.56 16.60 -2.04
C LEU A 225 9.00 16.04 -1.99
N LYS A 226 10.02 16.83 -2.30
CA LYS A 226 11.42 16.35 -2.33
C LYS A 226 12.14 16.50 -0.99
N ASN A 227 11.82 17.53 -0.23
CA ASN A 227 12.54 17.85 1.00
C ASN A 227 12.13 16.95 2.17
N MET A 228 10.85 16.61 2.28
CA MET A 228 10.34 15.81 3.39
C MET A 228 10.87 14.37 3.40
N PRO A 229 10.97 13.62 2.28
CA PRO A 229 11.59 12.30 2.25
C PRO A 229 13.03 12.29 2.77
N THR A 230 13.85 13.19 2.28
CA THR A 230 15.27 13.29 2.68
C THR A 230 15.42 13.77 4.12
N ALA A 231 14.58 14.71 4.55
CA ALA A 231 14.54 15.17 5.94
C ALA A 231 14.14 14.02 6.89
N LEU A 232 13.10 13.25 6.56
CA LEU A 232 12.69 12.09 7.36
C LEU A 232 13.82 11.07 7.44
N ALA A 233 14.47 10.75 6.33
CA ALA A 233 15.58 9.81 6.30
C ALA A 233 16.77 10.28 7.15
N ALA A 234 17.15 11.55 7.03
CA ALA A 234 18.23 12.15 7.81
C ALA A 234 17.93 12.19 9.31
N HIS A 235 16.69 12.57 9.70
CA HIS A 235 16.30 12.63 11.12
C HIS A 235 16.11 11.26 11.76
N SER A 236 15.55 10.31 11.01
CA SER A 236 15.27 8.98 11.53
C SER A 236 16.49 8.04 11.50
N GLY A 237 17.48 8.33 10.63
CA GLY A 237 18.65 7.47 10.41
C GLY A 237 18.36 6.14 9.74
N PHE A 238 17.13 5.92 9.24
CA PHE A 238 16.80 4.70 8.50
C PHE A 238 17.33 4.74 7.07
N PRO A 239 17.61 3.58 6.46
CA PRO A 239 18.03 3.51 5.07
C PRO A 239 17.01 4.17 4.15
N TYR A 240 17.49 4.95 3.19
CA TYR A 240 16.71 5.63 2.16
C TYR A 240 17.21 5.26 0.77
N TRP A 241 16.31 4.94 -0.12
CA TRP A 241 16.61 4.56 -1.48
C TRP A 241 15.82 5.41 -2.46
N ASP A 242 16.49 6.34 -3.14
CA ASP A 242 15.90 7.10 -4.23
C ASP A 242 16.12 6.33 -5.55
N LEU A 243 15.08 5.71 -6.05
CA LEU A 243 15.09 4.94 -7.29
C LEU A 243 15.05 5.80 -8.55
N ASN A 244 14.99 7.13 -8.42
CA ASN A 244 15.08 8.04 -9.55
C ASN A 244 16.55 8.38 -9.90
N ILE A 245 17.48 8.21 -8.96
CA ILE A 245 18.88 8.53 -9.17
C ILE A 245 19.49 7.51 -10.14
N GLY A 246 20.02 8.02 -11.26
CA GLY A 246 20.65 7.21 -12.30
C GLY A 246 19.69 6.43 -13.19
N LEU A 247 18.38 6.58 -12.99
CA LEU A 247 17.38 5.96 -13.84
C LEU A 247 17.25 6.74 -15.15
N ALA A 248 17.42 6.06 -16.28
CA ALA A 248 17.22 6.67 -17.59
C ALA A 248 15.73 7.04 -17.79
N PRO A 249 15.42 8.16 -18.48
CA PRO A 249 14.04 8.63 -18.66
C PRO A 249 13.10 7.63 -19.32
N ASP A 250 13.64 6.73 -20.14
CA ASP A 250 12.92 5.68 -20.88
C ASP A 250 12.89 4.32 -20.15
N ALA A 251 13.58 4.21 -19.02
CA ALA A 251 13.65 2.97 -18.25
C ALA A 251 12.31 2.53 -17.67
N VAL A 252 11.38 3.48 -17.51
CA VAL A 252 10.03 3.26 -17.00
C VAL A 252 8.99 3.96 -17.86
N GLN A 253 7.82 3.34 -17.96
CA GLN A 253 6.67 3.86 -18.67
C GLN A 253 5.51 4.13 -17.70
N TYR A 254 4.69 5.14 -18.00
CA TYR A 254 3.56 5.54 -17.18
C TYR A 254 2.25 5.42 -17.96
N THR A 255 1.17 5.02 -17.29
CA THR A 255 -0.15 4.86 -17.91
C THR A 255 -0.95 6.15 -17.98
N ASP A 256 -0.73 7.05 -17.03
CA ASP A 256 -1.49 8.30 -16.84
C ASP A 256 -0.55 9.47 -16.46
N GLY A 257 0.71 9.38 -16.88
CA GLY A 257 1.74 10.36 -16.55
C GLY A 257 2.22 10.32 -15.09
N ARG A 258 1.65 9.44 -14.25
CA ARG A 258 1.98 9.36 -12.81
C ARG A 258 2.25 7.94 -12.35
N HIS A 259 1.45 6.97 -12.76
CA HIS A 259 1.53 5.59 -12.31
C HIS A 259 2.22 4.72 -13.33
N LEU A 260 3.14 3.90 -12.87
CA LEU A 260 3.87 2.93 -13.69
C LEU A 260 2.92 2.03 -14.47
N ASP A 261 3.29 1.68 -15.70
CA ASP A 261 2.64 0.62 -16.45
C ASP A 261 2.93 -0.77 -15.84
N ALA A 262 2.41 -1.82 -16.44
CA ALA A 262 2.54 -3.18 -15.89
C ALA A 262 3.98 -3.69 -15.94
N ALA A 263 4.73 -3.36 -17.00
CA ALA A 263 6.11 -3.81 -17.15
C ALA A 263 7.02 -3.11 -16.14
N SER A 264 6.94 -1.77 -16.06
CA SER A 264 7.72 -0.96 -15.13
C SER A 264 7.39 -1.26 -13.66
N ALA A 265 6.11 -1.47 -13.33
CA ALA A 265 5.69 -1.87 -12.00
C ALA A 265 6.27 -3.23 -11.59
N ARG A 266 6.38 -4.18 -12.52
CA ARG A 266 7.00 -5.48 -12.28
C ARG A 266 8.50 -5.37 -12.07
N LYS A 267 9.20 -4.58 -12.90
CA LYS A 267 10.62 -4.28 -12.72
C LYS A 267 10.88 -3.66 -11.34
N LEU A 268 10.04 -2.70 -10.93
CA LEU A 268 10.14 -2.10 -9.60
C LEU A 268 9.95 -3.13 -8.49
N MET A 269 8.93 -3.99 -8.59
CA MET A 269 8.71 -5.05 -7.61
C MET A 269 9.92 -6.00 -7.53
N ASN A 270 10.44 -6.46 -8.66
CA ASN A 270 11.62 -7.32 -8.68
C ASN A 270 12.84 -6.63 -8.07
N THR A 271 13.01 -5.33 -8.29
CA THR A 271 14.09 -4.54 -7.70
C THR A 271 13.95 -4.45 -6.18
N LEU A 272 12.73 -4.17 -5.68
CA LEU A 272 12.45 -4.08 -4.24
C LEU A 272 12.58 -5.42 -3.51
N LEU A 273 12.32 -6.53 -4.20
CA LEU A 273 12.33 -7.88 -3.64
C LEU A 273 13.62 -8.64 -3.92
N GLY A 274 14.54 -8.06 -4.69
CA GLY A 274 15.85 -8.65 -4.97
C GLY A 274 16.66 -8.86 -3.69
N GLU A 275 17.43 -9.97 -3.62
CA GLU A 275 18.20 -10.36 -2.42
C GLU A 275 19.19 -9.29 -1.94
N ASN A 276 19.63 -8.41 -2.85
CA ASN A 276 20.62 -7.36 -2.56
C ASN A 276 19.99 -5.99 -2.16
N SER A 277 18.67 -5.88 -2.13
CA SER A 277 18.00 -4.60 -1.93
C SER A 277 17.66 -4.28 -0.48
N VAL A 278 17.89 -5.23 0.43
CA VAL A 278 17.53 -5.06 1.86
C VAL A 278 18.79 -5.19 2.71
N PRO A 279 19.30 -4.09 3.28
CA PRO A 279 20.45 -4.10 4.20
C PRO A 279 20.13 -4.79 5.53
#